data_c601d98da79e568eb0232b95568016c7
#
_entry.id   c601d98da79e568eb0232b95568016c7
#
_cell.length_a   1.000
_cell.length_b   1.000
_cell.length_c   1.000
_cell.angle_alpha   90.00
_cell.angle_beta   90.00
_cell.angle_gamma   90.00
#
_symmetry.space_group_name_H-M   'P 1'
#
loop_
_entity.id
_entity.type
_entity.pdbx_description
1 polymer ?
#
loop_
_entity_poly.entity_id
_entity_poly.type
_entity_poly.pdbx_seq_one_letter_code
_entity_poly.pdbx_strand_id
1 'polypeptide(L)'
;MRGLATGFAITLAVVSADRVGAATPPYDVVIRGGTVYDGSGSAPTIVDIAVKGDRISAIAPHLPGRGAAEIDAHGRAVSPGFINMLAHPEVSLIADGRGLSDLAQGVTLEVIGEDSMGPLTPEMRRLKEQREGDIKFPVTWTSFGGYLDMLEKKGISPNVASFVGAGTVRVNLLGESDVQPTSQQLKAMQGLVRQAMEEGALGLTDALIYSPNTYAKTPELIALAKISAECGGIFTVHPRNEDDRLKEAIQEVVDIAQASGAPAEIYHFKQAGHSNWGKLDEEIAMVNSARAKRVRITADMYTYTSGATGLDAAMPSWVQDGGLEKWIARLKDPANRAKVRTEMRDPHPKTWDNLYGGAGAQGTLLLAFKNPELKPLTGKTLAEVAKIWKESPEDAAIDLVIKDGSRVGVAYFMMSEANLRREVALPWMSFGSDQAAPTPEGVFLLSHPHPRAYGNFARLLGTYVRQNHDLTLQDAVHRLTGFPAANLSLKGRGLLKPGYYADIVVFNPDTVGERATYTEPHQVAVGVEDVLINGAFALKEGKATGAHTGRAVRGRAWTGAPGGGCRASAADWTWSK
;
A
#
# COMPACT_ATOMS: atom_id res chain seq x y z
N MET A 1 -10.59 50.65 91.27
CA MET A 1 -11.66 49.74 90.89
C MET A 1 -11.16 48.97 89.67
N ARG A 2 -10.93 47.69 89.87
CA ARG A 2 -10.30 46.77 88.83
C ARG A 2 -11.44 46.12 88.05
N GLY A 3 -11.44 46.24 86.72
CA GLY A 3 -12.38 45.57 85.86
C GLY A 3 -11.67 44.41 85.15
N LEU A 4 -12.17 43.18 85.37
CA LEU A 4 -11.73 41.96 84.69
C LEU A 4 -12.30 41.94 83.27
N ALA A 5 -11.46 41.74 82.26
CA ALA A 5 -11.87 41.40 80.89
C ALA A 5 -11.62 39.87 80.67
N THR A 6 -12.72 39.17 80.47
CA THR A 6 -12.73 37.71 80.12
C THR A 6 -12.60 37.57 78.57
N GLY A 7 -11.47 37.05 78.11
CA GLY A 7 -11.26 36.75 76.72
C GLY A 7 -11.82 35.35 76.35
N PHE A 8 -12.71 35.29 75.35
CA PHE A 8 -13.19 34.03 74.74
C PHE A 8 -12.23 33.64 73.62
N ALA A 9 -11.56 32.51 73.76
CA ALA A 9 -10.76 31.93 72.69
C ALA A 9 -11.65 31.03 71.79
N ILE A 10 -11.86 31.44 70.53
CA ILE A 10 -12.51 30.62 69.53
C ILE A 10 -11.43 29.75 68.85
N THR A 11 -11.49 28.44 69.12
CA THR A 11 -10.63 27.44 68.43
C THR A 11 -11.25 27.13 67.07
N LEU A 12 -10.66 27.62 65.96
CA LEU A 12 -10.99 27.20 64.61
C LEU A 12 -10.41 25.78 64.38
N ALA A 13 -11.28 24.79 64.28
CA ALA A 13 -10.91 23.47 63.80
C ALA A 13 -10.74 23.53 62.26
N VAL A 14 -9.52 23.48 61.76
CA VAL A 14 -9.22 23.32 60.32
C VAL A 14 -9.49 21.84 59.97
N VAL A 15 -10.61 21.59 59.32
CA VAL A 15 -10.89 20.30 58.69
C VAL A 15 -10.06 20.22 57.41
N SER A 16 -8.94 19.51 57.46
CA SER A 16 -8.16 19.13 56.28
C SER A 16 -9.00 18.16 55.48
N ALA A 17 -9.59 18.61 54.40
CA ALA A 17 -10.17 17.72 53.39
C ALA A 17 -9.00 17.02 52.68
N ASP A 18 -8.71 15.78 53.08
CA ASP A 18 -7.85 14.89 52.30
C ASP A 18 -8.43 14.80 50.87
N ARG A 19 -7.74 15.41 49.92
CA ARG A 19 -7.96 15.10 48.51
C ARG A 19 -7.56 13.66 48.31
N VAL A 20 -8.54 12.77 48.30
CA VAL A 20 -8.38 11.41 47.77
C VAL A 20 -7.91 11.59 46.34
N GLY A 21 -6.64 11.48 46.08
CA GLY A 21 -6.07 11.50 44.75
C GLY A 21 -6.77 10.38 43.94
N ALA A 22 -7.45 10.74 42.88
CA ALA A 22 -8.07 9.76 41.99
C ALA A 22 -6.97 8.78 41.56
N ALA A 23 -7.12 7.49 41.91
CA ALA A 23 -6.17 6.46 41.50
C ALA A 23 -5.98 6.50 39.99
N THR A 24 -4.75 6.50 39.52
CA THR A 24 -4.43 6.46 38.09
C THR A 24 -5.12 5.25 37.48
N PRO A 25 -5.88 5.41 36.38
CA PRO A 25 -6.54 4.28 35.74
C PRO A 25 -5.54 3.18 35.38
N PRO A 26 -5.86 1.91 35.59
CA PRO A 26 -4.94 0.80 35.29
C PRO A 26 -4.61 0.66 33.79
N TYR A 27 -5.49 1.16 32.92
CA TYR A 27 -5.36 1.10 31.47
C TYR A 27 -5.38 2.51 30.87
N ASP A 28 -4.77 2.65 29.69
CA ASP A 28 -4.80 3.91 28.95
C ASP A 28 -6.09 4.01 28.13
N VAL A 29 -6.48 2.90 27.45
CA VAL A 29 -7.75 2.78 26.74
C VAL A 29 -8.43 1.47 27.09
N VAL A 30 -9.77 1.49 27.23
CA VAL A 30 -10.59 0.27 27.29
C VAL A 30 -11.69 0.36 26.27
N ILE A 31 -11.81 -0.67 25.43
CA ILE A 31 -12.88 -0.85 24.43
C ILE A 31 -13.88 -1.84 25.04
N ARG A 32 -15.15 -1.43 25.19
CA ARG A 32 -16.19 -2.17 25.89
C ARG A 32 -17.19 -2.82 24.95
N GLY A 33 -17.48 -4.11 25.16
CA GLY A 33 -18.63 -4.81 24.60
C GLY A 33 -18.69 -4.90 23.08
N GLY A 34 -17.55 -4.75 22.40
CA GLY A 34 -17.49 -4.84 20.93
C GLY A 34 -17.57 -6.28 20.43
N THR A 35 -18.10 -6.47 19.22
CA THR A 35 -18.00 -7.73 18.49
C THR A 35 -16.59 -7.83 17.90
N VAL A 36 -15.74 -8.61 18.56
CA VAL A 36 -14.29 -8.70 18.26
C VAL A 36 -14.04 -9.78 17.22
N TYR A 37 -13.48 -9.36 16.08
CA TYR A 37 -12.87 -10.17 15.03
C TYR A 37 -11.37 -10.13 15.25
N ASP A 38 -10.78 -11.17 15.83
CA ASP A 38 -9.40 -11.14 16.33
C ASP A 38 -8.30 -11.18 15.24
N GLY A 39 -8.69 -11.30 13.97
CA GLY A 39 -7.80 -11.39 12.81
C GLY A 39 -7.33 -12.81 12.49
N SER A 40 -7.64 -13.81 13.32
CA SER A 40 -7.25 -15.21 13.08
C SER A 40 -8.10 -15.95 12.05
N GLY A 41 -9.29 -15.40 11.69
CA GLY A 41 -10.32 -16.10 10.94
C GLY A 41 -11.24 -16.95 11.83
N SER A 42 -11.11 -16.90 13.15
CA SER A 42 -12.02 -17.55 14.10
C SER A 42 -13.35 -16.79 14.22
N ALA A 43 -14.40 -17.47 14.70
CA ALA A 43 -15.69 -16.84 14.94
C ALA A 43 -15.55 -15.64 15.91
N PRO A 44 -16.27 -14.54 15.67
CA PRO A 44 -16.17 -13.34 16.50
C PRO A 44 -16.73 -13.59 17.90
N THR A 45 -16.25 -12.82 18.88
CA THR A 45 -16.69 -12.89 20.29
C THR A 45 -17.01 -11.50 20.82
N ILE A 46 -17.94 -11.39 21.77
CA ILE A 46 -18.22 -10.11 22.45
C ILE A 46 -17.35 -10.05 23.69
N VAL A 47 -16.37 -9.15 23.71
CA VAL A 47 -15.40 -9.01 24.80
C VAL A 47 -14.93 -7.56 24.94
N ASP A 48 -14.32 -7.25 26.08
CA ASP A 48 -13.59 -6.00 26.33
C ASP A 48 -12.11 -6.16 25.96
N ILE A 49 -11.49 -5.08 25.50
CA ILE A 49 -10.05 -4.99 25.20
C ILE A 49 -9.45 -3.84 25.98
N ALA A 50 -8.38 -4.11 26.74
CA ALA A 50 -7.60 -3.08 27.44
C ALA A 50 -6.25 -2.85 26.77
N VAL A 51 -5.87 -1.58 26.66
CA VAL A 51 -4.59 -1.11 26.10
C VAL A 51 -3.78 -0.43 27.19
N LYS A 52 -2.48 -0.75 27.25
CA LYS A 52 -1.50 -0.08 28.10
C LYS A 52 -0.22 0.21 27.32
N GLY A 53 0.18 1.47 27.26
CA GLY A 53 1.26 1.91 26.37
C GLY A 53 0.91 1.59 24.92
N ASP A 54 1.82 0.97 24.21
CA ASP A 54 1.63 0.60 22.80
C ASP A 54 1.10 -0.85 22.61
N ARG A 55 0.63 -1.52 23.69
CA ARG A 55 0.25 -2.94 23.67
C ARG A 55 -1.17 -3.20 24.13
N ILE A 56 -1.76 -4.24 23.56
CA ILE A 56 -2.95 -4.88 24.12
C ILE A 56 -2.53 -5.55 25.41
N SER A 57 -3.12 -5.11 26.53
CA SER A 57 -2.79 -5.58 27.88
C SER A 57 -3.64 -6.77 28.29
N ALA A 58 -4.95 -6.74 27.99
CA ALA A 58 -5.88 -7.80 28.36
C ALA A 58 -7.08 -7.85 27.39
N ILE A 59 -7.66 -9.04 27.25
CA ILE A 59 -8.91 -9.30 26.55
C ILE A 59 -9.74 -10.26 27.42
N ALA A 60 -10.97 -9.89 27.75
CA ALA A 60 -11.87 -10.74 28.52
C ALA A 60 -13.35 -10.35 28.28
N PRO A 61 -14.33 -11.25 28.53
CA PRO A 61 -15.74 -10.92 28.40
C PRO A 61 -16.18 -9.70 29.22
N HIS A 62 -15.52 -9.45 30.33
CA HIS A 62 -15.71 -8.27 31.15
C HIS A 62 -14.40 -7.94 31.89
N LEU A 63 -13.82 -6.79 31.61
CA LEU A 63 -12.59 -6.36 32.25
C LEU A 63 -12.91 -5.49 33.48
N PRO A 64 -12.38 -5.83 34.65
CA PRO A 64 -12.43 -4.93 35.80
C PRO A 64 -11.51 -3.72 35.57
N GLY A 65 -11.85 -2.60 36.20
CA GLY A 65 -11.07 -1.36 36.09
C GLY A 65 -11.46 -0.49 34.90
N ARG A 66 -10.97 0.74 34.93
CA ARG A 66 -11.29 1.78 33.93
C ARG A 66 -10.04 2.13 33.11
N GLY A 67 -10.28 2.59 31.88
CA GLY A 67 -9.29 3.27 31.06
C GLY A 67 -9.24 4.77 31.36
N ALA A 68 -8.13 5.41 31.05
CA ALA A 68 -8.09 6.88 30.99
C ALA A 68 -9.03 7.39 29.87
N ALA A 69 -9.17 6.61 28.78
CA ALA A 69 -10.21 6.73 27.79
C ALA A 69 -11.02 5.42 27.69
N GLU A 70 -12.31 5.52 27.44
CA GLU A 70 -13.17 4.36 27.20
C GLU A 70 -13.92 4.54 25.87
N ILE A 71 -14.03 3.46 25.11
CA ILE A 71 -14.80 3.36 23.86
C ILE A 71 -15.96 2.42 24.13
N ASP A 72 -17.19 2.90 23.98
CA ASP A 72 -18.38 2.05 23.94
C ASP A 72 -18.51 1.44 22.53
N ALA A 73 -18.17 0.17 22.40
CA ALA A 73 -18.20 -0.54 21.12
C ALA A 73 -19.42 -1.48 20.96
N HIS A 74 -20.47 -1.33 21.78
CA HIS A 74 -21.69 -2.12 21.61
C HIS A 74 -22.29 -1.90 20.22
N GLY A 75 -22.55 -3.02 19.51
CA GLY A 75 -23.03 -2.99 18.13
C GLY A 75 -21.98 -2.58 17.10
N ARG A 76 -20.71 -2.51 17.48
CA ARG A 76 -19.59 -2.24 16.60
C ARG A 76 -18.73 -3.47 16.40
N ALA A 77 -18.08 -3.55 15.24
CA ALA A 77 -17.01 -4.48 14.99
C ALA A 77 -15.69 -3.89 15.51
N VAL A 78 -14.91 -4.72 16.18
CA VAL A 78 -13.57 -4.39 16.65
C VAL A 78 -12.59 -5.37 16.01
N SER A 79 -11.57 -4.88 15.32
CA SER A 79 -10.59 -5.69 14.60
C SER A 79 -9.17 -5.19 14.84
N PRO A 80 -8.14 -6.00 14.50
CA PRO A 80 -6.80 -5.46 14.30
C PRO A 80 -6.83 -4.38 13.23
N GLY A 81 -5.87 -3.46 13.25
CA GLY A 81 -5.69 -2.49 12.19
C GLY A 81 -5.41 -3.17 10.84
N PHE A 82 -6.00 -2.62 9.78
CA PHE A 82 -5.85 -3.18 8.44
C PHE A 82 -4.44 -2.93 7.91
N ILE A 83 -3.94 -3.90 7.13
CA ILE A 83 -2.65 -3.86 6.45
C ILE A 83 -2.92 -3.64 4.97
N ASN A 84 -2.52 -2.49 4.45
CA ASN A 84 -2.54 -2.17 3.03
C ASN A 84 -1.35 -2.87 2.37
N MET A 85 -1.60 -4.00 1.69
CA MET A 85 -0.57 -4.93 1.23
C MET A 85 0.26 -4.41 0.06
N LEU A 86 -0.32 -3.49 -0.71
CA LEU A 86 0.34 -2.69 -1.73
C LEU A 86 -0.14 -1.26 -1.65
N ALA A 87 0.76 -0.34 -1.33
CA ALA A 87 0.51 1.09 -1.23
C ALA A 87 1.65 1.92 -1.84
N HIS A 88 1.33 3.16 -2.25
CA HIS A 88 2.26 4.14 -2.78
C HIS A 88 2.25 5.45 -1.97
N PRO A 89 2.39 5.42 -0.64
CA PRO A 89 2.30 6.59 0.22
C PRO A 89 3.60 7.39 0.28
N GLU A 90 4.63 7.02 -0.47
CA GLU A 90 6.02 7.52 -0.36
C GLU A 90 6.10 9.03 -0.38
N VAL A 91 5.37 9.66 -1.29
CA VAL A 91 5.36 11.12 -1.47
C VAL A 91 4.22 11.76 -0.65
N SER A 92 3.07 11.11 -0.57
CA SER A 92 1.93 11.65 0.17
C SER A 92 2.21 11.79 1.67
N LEU A 93 2.89 10.82 2.28
CA LEU A 93 3.30 10.90 3.70
C LEU A 93 4.41 11.94 3.94
N ILE A 94 5.22 12.26 2.91
CA ILE A 94 6.14 13.40 3.01
C ILE A 94 5.36 14.72 3.00
N ALA A 95 4.30 14.85 2.21
CA ALA A 95 3.47 16.05 2.17
C ALA A 95 2.59 16.18 3.42
N ASP A 96 1.89 15.11 3.77
CA ASP A 96 0.99 15.04 4.93
C ASP A 96 1.11 13.69 5.64
N GLY A 97 1.74 13.69 6.81
CA GLY A 97 2.00 12.47 7.58
C GLY A 97 0.75 11.77 8.12
N ARG A 98 -0.46 12.35 7.97
CA ARG A 98 -1.71 11.74 8.47
C ARG A 98 -2.13 10.50 7.69
N GLY A 99 -1.89 10.46 6.36
CA GLY A 99 -2.39 9.37 5.51
C GLY A 99 -3.90 9.19 5.64
N LEU A 100 -4.65 10.32 5.63
CA LEU A 100 -6.05 10.36 6.07
C LEU A 100 -6.98 9.47 5.25
N SER A 101 -6.75 9.34 3.94
CA SER A 101 -7.59 8.50 3.09
C SER A 101 -7.61 7.04 3.55
N ASP A 102 -6.47 6.50 3.91
CA ASP A 102 -6.33 5.12 4.37
C ASP A 102 -6.67 4.97 5.85
N LEU A 103 -6.26 5.93 6.69
CA LEU A 103 -6.63 5.95 8.10
C LEU A 103 -8.16 5.90 8.31
N ALA A 104 -8.93 6.64 7.49
CA ALA A 104 -10.39 6.64 7.55
C ALA A 104 -11.04 5.36 7.03
N GLN A 105 -10.27 4.47 6.42
CA GLN A 105 -10.69 3.13 6.02
C GLN A 105 -10.25 2.05 7.02
N GLY A 106 -9.54 2.43 8.10
CA GLY A 106 -9.04 1.50 9.12
C GLY A 106 -7.64 0.97 8.87
N VAL A 107 -6.91 1.50 7.89
CA VAL A 107 -5.52 1.11 7.64
C VAL A 107 -4.61 1.66 8.73
N THR A 108 -3.76 0.80 9.28
CA THR A 108 -2.78 1.14 10.32
C THR A 108 -1.34 0.83 9.91
N LEU A 109 -1.18 0.09 8.81
CA LEU A 109 0.11 -0.23 8.22
C LEU A 109 0.04 -0.11 6.70
N GLU A 110 0.88 0.77 6.14
CA GLU A 110 1.13 0.92 4.72
C GLU A 110 2.34 0.09 4.32
N VAL A 111 2.20 -0.79 3.34
CA VAL A 111 3.30 -1.58 2.78
C VAL A 111 3.66 -1.04 1.40
N ILE A 112 4.80 -0.36 1.32
CA ILE A 112 5.32 0.22 0.07
C ILE A 112 5.85 -0.89 -0.81
N GLY A 113 5.34 -0.97 -2.05
CA GLY A 113 5.67 -1.98 -3.04
C GLY A 113 5.98 -1.43 -4.43
N GLU A 114 6.18 -2.33 -5.38
CA GLU A 114 6.58 -2.14 -6.77
C GLU A 114 7.97 -1.50 -6.95
N ASP A 115 8.29 -0.46 -6.21
CA ASP A 115 9.58 0.21 -6.20
C ASP A 115 9.97 0.61 -4.77
N SER A 116 11.09 1.32 -4.58
CA SER A 116 11.52 1.81 -3.28
C SER A 116 12.17 3.20 -3.34
N MET A 117 12.17 3.88 -2.20
CA MET A 117 12.78 5.20 -2.05
C MET A 117 14.28 5.14 -1.71
N GLY A 118 14.92 4.00 -1.96
CA GLY A 118 16.36 3.77 -1.80
C GLY A 118 16.74 2.31 -2.06
N PRO A 119 18.04 2.01 -2.31
CA PRO A 119 19.20 2.92 -2.26
C PRO A 119 19.31 3.86 -3.48
N LEU A 120 19.71 5.10 -3.25
CA LEU A 120 19.77 6.14 -4.28
C LEU A 120 21.21 6.66 -4.51
N THR A 121 21.62 6.74 -5.77
CA THR A 121 22.82 7.49 -6.16
C THR A 121 22.56 9.00 -6.15
N PRO A 122 23.60 9.86 -6.15
CA PRO A 122 23.40 11.30 -6.28
C PRO A 122 22.59 11.69 -7.52
N GLU A 123 22.79 10.99 -8.65
CA GLU A 123 22.05 11.23 -9.89
C GLU A 123 20.58 10.84 -9.76
N MET A 124 20.28 9.68 -9.16
CA MET A 124 18.89 9.27 -8.92
C MET A 124 18.15 10.28 -8.04
N ARG A 125 18.78 10.83 -7.00
CA ARG A 125 18.19 11.87 -6.15
C ARG A 125 17.87 13.12 -6.94
N ARG A 126 18.84 13.60 -7.75
CA ARG A 126 18.65 14.77 -8.63
C ARG A 126 17.50 14.58 -9.61
N LEU A 127 17.43 13.40 -10.27
CA LEU A 127 16.33 13.07 -11.19
C LEU A 127 14.99 12.98 -10.48
N LYS A 128 14.96 12.41 -9.26
CA LYS A 128 13.72 12.31 -8.47
C LYS A 128 13.19 13.73 -8.15
N GLU A 129 14.03 14.63 -7.66
CA GLU A 129 13.65 16.03 -7.40
C GLU A 129 13.23 16.77 -8.68
N GLN A 130 13.92 16.54 -9.80
CA GLN A 130 13.57 17.16 -11.10
C GLN A 130 12.22 16.69 -11.65
N ARG A 131 11.89 15.42 -11.44
CA ARG A 131 10.67 14.77 -11.95
C ARG A 131 9.46 14.92 -11.04
N GLU A 132 9.59 15.57 -9.88
CA GLU A 132 8.46 15.80 -8.96
C GLU A 132 7.28 16.48 -9.64
N GLY A 133 6.07 16.05 -9.26
CA GLY A 133 4.81 16.67 -9.65
C GLY A 133 4.47 17.92 -8.80
N ASP A 134 3.25 17.99 -8.32
CA ASP A 134 2.77 19.12 -7.48
C ASP A 134 3.41 19.15 -6.09
N ILE A 135 3.71 17.99 -5.51
CA ILE A 135 4.38 17.86 -4.22
C ILE A 135 5.88 17.99 -4.42
N LYS A 136 6.48 18.98 -3.75
CA LYS A 136 7.92 19.26 -3.80
C LYS A 136 8.56 18.98 -2.46
N PHE A 137 9.69 18.25 -2.48
CA PHE A 137 10.43 17.91 -1.28
C PHE A 137 11.92 17.64 -1.60
N PRO A 138 12.86 17.96 -0.68
CA PRO A 138 14.27 17.58 -0.88
C PRO A 138 14.47 16.09 -0.59
N VAL A 139 15.21 15.40 -1.44
CA VAL A 139 15.62 14.00 -1.22
C VAL A 139 16.92 13.98 -0.40
N THR A 140 16.76 13.95 0.94
CA THR A 140 17.88 14.07 1.88
C THR A 140 18.51 12.75 2.28
N TRP A 141 17.89 11.63 1.95
CA TRP A 141 18.38 10.27 2.24
C TRP A 141 19.08 9.65 1.03
N THR A 142 19.88 8.62 1.27
CA THR A 142 20.60 7.86 0.26
C THR A 142 20.36 6.36 0.35
N SER A 143 20.12 5.85 1.57
CA SER A 143 19.89 4.42 1.79
C SER A 143 18.42 4.11 1.92
N PHE A 144 18.08 2.82 1.82
CA PHE A 144 16.73 2.31 2.04
C PHE A 144 16.21 2.66 3.45
N GLY A 145 17.00 2.32 4.49
CA GLY A 145 16.64 2.61 5.88
C GLY A 145 16.56 4.10 6.18
N GLY A 146 17.40 4.93 5.53
CA GLY A 146 17.40 6.37 5.70
C GLY A 146 16.07 7.04 5.30
N TYR A 147 15.36 6.50 4.31
CA TYR A 147 14.01 6.96 3.99
C TYR A 147 13.02 6.64 5.11
N LEU A 148 13.03 5.42 5.65
CA LEU A 148 12.15 5.03 6.75
C LEU A 148 12.42 5.86 8.01
N ASP A 149 13.69 6.11 8.34
CA ASP A 149 14.10 6.96 9.46
C ASP A 149 13.62 8.41 9.27
N MET A 150 13.66 8.91 8.03
CA MET A 150 13.18 10.25 7.69
C MET A 150 11.67 10.37 7.93
N LEU A 151 10.86 9.37 7.53
CA LEU A 151 9.42 9.37 7.79
C LEU A 151 9.10 9.32 9.29
N GLU A 152 9.77 8.46 10.06
CA GLU A 152 9.60 8.41 11.52
C GLU A 152 9.96 9.74 12.19
N LYS A 153 11.09 10.33 11.81
CA LYS A 153 11.54 11.62 12.33
C LYS A 153 10.59 12.77 11.97
N LYS A 154 10.04 12.75 10.77
CA LYS A 154 9.04 13.72 10.31
C LYS A 154 7.75 13.60 11.13
N GLY A 155 7.38 12.39 11.49
CA GLY A 155 6.12 12.04 12.14
C GLY A 155 5.05 11.64 11.13
N ILE A 156 4.56 10.41 11.29
CA ILE A 156 3.50 9.81 10.48
C ILE A 156 2.44 9.18 11.40
N SER A 157 1.18 9.17 10.96
CA SER A 157 0.11 8.51 11.71
C SER A 157 0.07 7.00 11.45
N PRO A 158 0.08 6.49 10.20
CA PRO A 158 0.15 5.05 9.94
C PRO A 158 1.56 4.50 10.19
N ASN A 159 1.65 3.24 10.56
CA ASN A 159 2.91 2.52 10.42
C ASN A 159 3.26 2.37 8.94
N VAL A 160 4.56 2.27 8.62
CA VAL A 160 5.06 2.08 7.26
C VAL A 160 6.05 0.93 7.23
N ALA A 161 5.90 0.05 6.26
CA ALA A 161 6.89 -0.94 5.88
C ALA A 161 7.19 -0.80 4.39
N SER A 162 8.33 -1.30 3.93
CA SER A 162 8.69 -1.23 2.52
C SER A 162 9.45 -2.47 2.06
N PHE A 163 9.29 -2.80 0.80
CA PHE A 163 10.17 -3.69 0.06
C PHE A 163 11.31 -2.90 -0.58
N VAL A 164 12.42 -3.56 -0.92
CA VAL A 164 13.45 -2.95 -1.78
C VAL A 164 13.12 -3.24 -3.24
N GLY A 165 13.05 -2.19 -4.06
CA GLY A 165 12.76 -2.30 -5.49
C GLY A 165 13.92 -2.89 -6.29
N ALA A 166 13.69 -3.98 -7.03
CA ALA A 166 14.67 -4.50 -7.98
C ALA A 166 14.97 -3.47 -9.08
N GLY A 167 13.95 -2.72 -9.51
CA GLY A 167 14.10 -1.59 -10.42
C GLY A 167 14.97 -0.48 -9.84
N THR A 168 14.79 -0.08 -8.59
CA THR A 168 15.66 0.89 -7.90
C THR A 168 17.11 0.42 -7.87
N VAL A 169 17.35 -0.86 -7.53
CA VAL A 169 18.68 -1.48 -7.51
C VAL A 169 19.29 -1.54 -8.92
N ARG A 170 18.46 -1.87 -9.93
CA ARG A 170 18.86 -1.90 -11.33
C ARG A 170 19.31 -0.51 -11.82
N VAL A 171 18.50 0.51 -11.59
CA VAL A 171 18.82 1.90 -11.97
C VAL A 171 20.10 2.39 -11.28
N ASN A 172 20.33 1.99 -10.04
CA ASN A 172 21.53 2.35 -9.28
C ASN A 172 22.83 1.91 -9.98
N LEU A 173 22.85 0.74 -10.64
CA LEU A 173 24.04 0.15 -11.27
C LEU A 173 24.05 0.27 -12.79
N LEU A 174 22.90 0.26 -13.45
CA LEU A 174 22.76 0.15 -14.91
C LEU A 174 22.12 1.39 -15.55
N GLY A 175 21.53 2.30 -14.73
CA GLY A 175 20.71 3.38 -15.26
C GLY A 175 19.38 2.90 -15.82
N GLU A 176 18.72 3.75 -16.62
CA GLU A 176 17.37 3.50 -17.16
C GLU A 176 17.39 2.84 -18.55
N SER A 177 18.52 2.25 -18.98
CA SER A 177 18.68 1.67 -20.32
C SER A 177 18.43 0.16 -20.37
N ASP A 178 18.02 -0.33 -21.55
CA ASP A 178 17.86 -1.76 -21.86
C ASP A 178 19.25 -2.41 -22.03
N VAL A 179 19.87 -2.71 -20.90
CA VAL A 179 21.17 -3.42 -20.83
C VAL A 179 21.09 -4.56 -19.82
N GLN A 180 21.83 -5.62 -20.05
CA GLN A 180 21.92 -6.73 -19.11
C GLN A 180 23.12 -6.54 -18.18
N PRO A 181 23.01 -6.89 -16.87
CA PRO A 181 24.13 -6.77 -15.94
C PRO A 181 25.26 -7.75 -16.28
N THR A 182 26.49 -7.29 -16.19
CA THR A 182 27.64 -8.19 -16.10
C THR A 182 27.60 -8.96 -14.77
N SER A 183 28.35 -10.06 -14.65
CA SER A 183 28.42 -10.83 -13.40
C SER A 183 28.88 -9.98 -12.21
N GLN A 184 29.76 -9.00 -12.43
CA GLN A 184 30.21 -8.08 -11.40
C GLN A 184 29.11 -7.10 -10.97
N GLN A 185 28.36 -6.54 -11.93
CA GLN A 185 27.21 -5.68 -11.65
C GLN A 185 26.10 -6.42 -10.93
N LEU A 186 25.76 -7.65 -11.38
CA LEU A 186 24.76 -8.48 -10.71
C LEU A 186 25.15 -8.77 -9.25
N LYS A 187 26.43 -9.06 -8.98
CA LYS A 187 26.94 -9.22 -7.62
C LYS A 187 26.83 -7.93 -6.79
N ALA A 188 27.05 -6.78 -7.40
CA ALA A 188 26.87 -5.50 -6.73
C ALA A 188 25.39 -5.23 -6.42
N MET A 189 24.48 -5.53 -7.37
CA MET A 189 23.02 -5.47 -7.14
C MET A 189 22.58 -6.36 -5.97
N GLN A 190 23.08 -7.60 -5.91
CA GLN A 190 22.85 -8.49 -4.78
C GLN A 190 23.34 -7.90 -3.44
N GLY A 191 24.47 -7.18 -3.45
CA GLY A 191 24.97 -6.46 -2.29
C GLY A 191 24.02 -5.36 -1.81
N LEU A 192 23.46 -4.59 -2.74
CA LEU A 192 22.47 -3.54 -2.42
C LEU A 192 21.17 -4.12 -1.87
N VAL A 193 20.67 -5.24 -2.43
CA VAL A 193 19.50 -5.94 -1.87
C VAL A 193 19.79 -6.39 -0.44
N ARG A 194 20.94 -7.04 -0.20
CA ARG A 194 21.33 -7.48 1.15
C ARG A 194 21.39 -6.32 2.14
N GLN A 195 22.00 -5.22 1.75
CA GLN A 195 22.07 -4.02 2.59
C GLN A 195 20.66 -3.49 2.92
N ALA A 196 19.78 -3.35 1.94
CA ALA A 196 18.40 -2.90 2.16
C ALA A 196 17.62 -3.85 3.08
N MET A 197 17.82 -5.18 2.94
CA MET A 197 17.23 -6.17 3.86
C MET A 197 17.73 -5.97 5.30
N GLU A 198 19.02 -5.73 5.49
CA GLU A 198 19.62 -5.44 6.80
C GLU A 198 19.22 -4.06 7.35
N GLU A 199 18.81 -3.13 6.51
CA GLU A 199 18.21 -1.84 6.87
C GLU A 199 16.69 -1.94 7.12
N GLY A 200 16.08 -3.12 6.94
CA GLY A 200 14.71 -3.42 7.34
C GLY A 200 13.71 -3.62 6.21
N ALA A 201 14.13 -3.88 4.97
CA ALA A 201 13.21 -4.26 3.90
C ALA A 201 12.48 -5.57 4.24
N LEU A 202 11.19 -5.66 3.87
CA LEU A 202 10.38 -6.87 4.04
C LEU A 202 10.74 -7.97 3.03
N GLY A 203 11.37 -7.58 1.94
CA GLY A 203 11.72 -8.46 0.82
C GLY A 203 12.11 -7.66 -0.41
N LEU A 204 12.11 -8.33 -1.56
CA LEU A 204 12.34 -7.75 -2.87
C LEU A 204 11.01 -7.51 -3.57
N THR A 205 10.87 -6.39 -4.27
CA THR A 205 9.71 -6.08 -5.12
C THR A 205 10.13 -5.67 -6.52
N ASP A 206 9.25 -5.83 -7.52
CA ASP A 206 9.47 -5.31 -8.88
C ASP A 206 8.14 -5.00 -9.57
N ALA A 207 8.19 -4.22 -10.68
CA ALA A 207 7.04 -3.89 -11.51
C ALA A 207 7.41 -4.09 -13.00
N LEU A 208 7.19 -5.29 -13.52
CA LEU A 208 7.83 -5.79 -14.74
C LEU A 208 7.22 -5.30 -16.07
N ILE A 209 6.14 -4.54 -16.06
CA ILE A 209 5.62 -3.90 -17.29
C ILE A 209 6.26 -2.55 -17.56
N TYR A 210 6.85 -1.89 -16.55
CA TYR A 210 7.39 -0.55 -16.68
C TYR A 210 8.88 -0.55 -17.02
N SER A 211 9.33 0.40 -17.84
CA SER A 211 10.75 0.67 -18.05
C SER A 211 11.34 1.40 -16.84
N PRO A 212 12.55 1.03 -16.36
CA PRO A 212 13.48 0.03 -16.92
C PRO A 212 13.32 -1.40 -16.36
N ASN A 213 12.36 -1.67 -15.50
CA ASN A 213 12.17 -2.96 -14.83
C ASN A 213 11.85 -4.08 -15.84
N THR A 214 11.10 -3.75 -16.90
CA THR A 214 10.75 -4.68 -17.99
C THR A 214 11.97 -5.28 -18.71
N TYR A 215 13.13 -4.64 -18.62
CA TYR A 215 14.38 -5.13 -19.22
C TYR A 215 15.08 -6.20 -18.39
N ALA A 216 14.72 -6.35 -17.09
CA ALA A 216 15.22 -7.41 -16.24
C ALA A 216 14.76 -8.78 -16.75
N LYS A 217 15.68 -9.73 -16.88
CA LYS A 217 15.37 -11.11 -17.25
C LYS A 217 15.17 -11.98 -16.01
N THR A 218 14.42 -13.07 -16.16
CA THR A 218 14.12 -14.01 -15.06
C THR A 218 15.36 -14.46 -14.26
N PRO A 219 16.54 -14.74 -14.87
CA PRO A 219 17.73 -15.08 -14.08
C PRO A 219 18.25 -13.96 -13.17
N GLU A 220 18.11 -12.69 -13.57
CA GLU A 220 18.43 -11.52 -12.73
C GLU A 220 17.51 -11.49 -11.51
N LEU A 221 16.19 -11.63 -11.74
CA LEU A 221 15.18 -11.63 -10.68
C LEU A 221 15.39 -12.78 -9.69
N ILE A 222 15.69 -13.99 -10.18
CA ILE A 222 16.02 -15.17 -9.35
C ILE A 222 17.24 -14.85 -8.47
N ALA A 223 18.30 -14.28 -9.05
CA ALA A 223 19.52 -13.96 -8.31
C ALA A 223 19.31 -12.94 -7.18
N LEU A 224 18.44 -11.94 -7.41
CA LEU A 224 18.10 -10.93 -6.40
C LEU A 224 17.11 -11.48 -5.36
N ALA A 225 16.06 -12.21 -5.79
CA ALA A 225 15.08 -12.82 -4.90
C ALA A 225 15.73 -13.87 -3.96
N LYS A 226 16.80 -14.55 -4.40
CA LYS A 226 17.56 -15.46 -3.55
C LYS A 226 18.19 -14.72 -2.36
N ILE A 227 18.71 -13.50 -2.55
CA ILE A 227 19.23 -12.68 -1.44
C ILE A 227 18.11 -12.30 -0.48
N SER A 228 16.93 -11.92 -1.00
CA SER A 228 15.75 -11.67 -0.17
C SER A 228 15.40 -12.89 0.69
N ALA A 229 15.34 -14.08 0.09
CA ALA A 229 15.06 -15.33 0.80
C ALA A 229 16.10 -15.65 1.89
N GLU A 230 17.41 -15.50 1.60
CA GLU A 230 18.50 -15.67 2.57
C GLU A 230 18.39 -14.74 3.78
N CYS A 231 17.77 -13.56 3.59
CA CYS A 231 17.51 -12.58 4.62
C CYS A 231 16.14 -12.74 5.29
N GLY A 232 15.36 -13.76 4.92
CA GLY A 232 14.01 -14.03 5.45
C GLY A 232 12.92 -13.11 4.88
N GLY A 233 13.12 -12.55 3.69
CA GLY A 233 12.16 -11.73 2.97
C GLY A 233 11.42 -12.51 1.87
N ILE A 234 10.36 -11.92 1.34
CA ILE A 234 9.55 -12.45 0.24
C ILE A 234 9.90 -11.77 -1.09
N PHE A 235 9.37 -12.26 -2.19
CA PHE A 235 9.38 -11.60 -3.50
C PHE A 235 7.97 -11.18 -3.87
N THR A 236 7.75 -9.91 -4.15
CA THR A 236 6.44 -9.38 -4.57
C THR A 236 6.57 -8.72 -5.93
N VAL A 237 5.56 -8.82 -6.78
CA VAL A 237 5.74 -8.36 -8.15
C VAL A 237 4.43 -7.96 -8.83
N HIS A 238 4.43 -6.81 -9.50
CA HIS A 238 3.57 -6.52 -10.63
C HIS A 238 4.02 -7.39 -11.80
N PRO A 239 3.22 -8.37 -12.25
CA PRO A 239 3.64 -9.35 -13.25
C PRO A 239 4.08 -8.70 -14.56
N ARG A 240 4.90 -9.41 -15.34
CA ARG A 240 5.43 -8.91 -16.62
C ARG A 240 4.35 -8.66 -17.68
N ASN A 241 3.17 -9.23 -17.48
CA ASN A 241 2.02 -9.06 -18.32
C ASN A 241 0.74 -9.37 -17.54
N GLU A 242 -0.28 -8.54 -17.68
CA GLU A 242 -1.58 -8.69 -17.03
C GLU A 242 -2.70 -8.95 -18.04
N ASP A 243 -2.37 -8.98 -19.33
CA ASP A 243 -3.29 -9.23 -20.44
C ASP A 243 -3.10 -10.62 -21.05
N ASP A 244 -2.84 -10.72 -22.35
CA ASP A 244 -2.82 -11.96 -23.12
C ASP A 244 -1.83 -13.02 -22.61
N ARG A 245 -0.74 -12.61 -21.98
CA ARG A 245 0.34 -13.47 -21.51
C ARG A 245 0.43 -13.54 -19.97
N LEU A 246 -0.67 -13.25 -19.28
CA LEU A 246 -0.72 -13.33 -17.82
C LEU A 246 -0.34 -14.74 -17.31
N LYS A 247 -0.73 -15.80 -18.03
CA LYS A 247 -0.35 -17.18 -17.64
C LYS A 247 1.16 -17.41 -17.66
N GLU A 248 1.85 -16.91 -18.67
CA GLU A 248 3.31 -16.94 -18.74
C GLU A 248 3.93 -16.11 -17.63
N ALA A 249 3.36 -14.96 -17.32
CA ALA A 249 3.82 -14.11 -16.24
C ALA A 249 3.61 -14.74 -14.85
N ILE A 250 2.47 -15.39 -14.61
CA ILE A 250 2.24 -16.20 -13.38
C ILE A 250 3.26 -17.35 -13.29
N GLN A 251 3.54 -18.04 -14.41
CA GLN A 251 4.54 -19.11 -14.43
C GLN A 251 5.93 -18.56 -14.10
N GLU A 252 6.31 -17.37 -14.62
CA GLU A 252 7.58 -16.71 -14.27
C GLU A 252 7.68 -16.46 -12.75
N VAL A 253 6.60 -15.99 -12.09
CA VAL A 253 6.58 -15.79 -10.64
C VAL A 253 6.76 -17.11 -9.89
N VAL A 254 6.10 -18.19 -10.33
CA VAL A 254 6.25 -19.54 -9.77
C VAL A 254 7.70 -20.03 -9.91
N ASP A 255 8.30 -19.84 -11.07
CA ASP A 255 9.68 -20.25 -11.35
C ASP A 255 10.70 -19.47 -10.49
N ILE A 256 10.48 -18.15 -10.32
CA ILE A 256 11.30 -17.31 -9.44
C ILE A 256 11.18 -17.80 -8.00
N ALA A 257 9.96 -18.03 -7.50
CA ALA A 257 9.74 -18.52 -6.14
C ALA A 257 10.42 -19.88 -5.89
N GLN A 258 10.32 -20.81 -6.83
CA GLN A 258 10.94 -22.13 -6.73
C GLN A 258 12.46 -22.06 -6.77
N ALA A 259 13.04 -21.28 -7.70
CA ALA A 259 14.48 -21.23 -7.90
C ALA A 259 15.20 -20.40 -6.82
N SER A 260 14.54 -19.36 -6.28
CA SER A 260 15.10 -18.51 -5.22
C SER A 260 14.85 -19.04 -3.82
N GLY A 261 13.77 -19.82 -3.62
CA GLY A 261 13.27 -20.23 -2.31
C GLY A 261 12.49 -19.13 -1.57
N ALA A 262 12.32 -17.94 -2.16
CA ALA A 262 11.50 -16.88 -1.60
C ALA A 262 10.00 -17.22 -1.71
N PRO A 263 9.18 -16.99 -0.68
CA PRO A 263 7.74 -16.87 -0.89
C PRO A 263 7.47 -15.76 -1.90
N ALA A 264 6.41 -15.89 -2.71
CA ALA A 264 6.06 -14.88 -3.69
C ALA A 264 4.65 -14.36 -3.49
N GLU A 265 4.44 -13.10 -3.85
CA GLU A 265 3.12 -12.49 -3.93
C GLU A 265 2.94 -11.79 -5.28
N ILE A 266 1.83 -12.09 -5.94
CA ILE A 266 1.41 -11.43 -7.18
C ILE A 266 0.62 -10.19 -6.77
N TYR A 267 1.09 -9.01 -7.11
CA TYR A 267 0.38 -7.77 -6.86
C TYR A 267 -0.88 -7.65 -7.73
N HIS A 268 -1.93 -7.06 -7.15
CA HIS A 268 -3.17 -6.62 -7.80
C HIS A 268 -3.64 -7.57 -8.91
N PHE A 269 -3.75 -8.86 -8.57
CA PHE A 269 -4.15 -9.94 -9.46
C PHE A 269 -5.39 -9.58 -10.27
N LYS A 270 -5.30 -9.62 -11.60
CA LYS A 270 -6.38 -9.25 -12.52
C LYS A 270 -6.17 -9.82 -13.92
N GLN A 271 -7.24 -9.93 -14.69
CA GLN A 271 -7.24 -10.21 -16.12
C GLN A 271 -7.51 -8.90 -16.85
N ALA A 272 -6.47 -8.22 -17.31
CA ALA A 272 -6.58 -6.97 -18.02
C ALA A 272 -7.09 -7.19 -19.45
N GLY A 273 -8.02 -6.32 -19.88
CA GLY A 273 -8.62 -6.36 -21.21
C GLY A 273 -9.76 -7.37 -21.35
N HIS A 274 -10.81 -6.95 -22.05
CA HIS A 274 -12.06 -7.71 -22.21
C HIS A 274 -11.86 -9.13 -22.77
N SER A 275 -10.90 -9.30 -23.68
CA SER A 275 -10.55 -10.61 -24.28
C SER A 275 -10.01 -11.62 -23.27
N ASN A 276 -9.52 -11.16 -22.13
CA ASN A 276 -8.85 -11.98 -21.12
C ASN A 276 -9.76 -12.38 -19.94
N TRP A 277 -10.92 -11.76 -19.79
CA TRP A 277 -11.80 -12.03 -18.64
C TRP A 277 -12.22 -13.49 -18.47
N GLY A 278 -12.28 -14.25 -19.55
CA GLY A 278 -12.60 -15.68 -19.53
C GLY A 278 -11.46 -16.59 -19.03
N LYS A 279 -10.24 -16.06 -18.81
CA LYS A 279 -9.05 -16.86 -18.42
C LYS A 279 -8.92 -17.08 -16.92
N LEU A 280 -9.71 -16.41 -16.07
CA LEU A 280 -9.61 -16.44 -14.61
C LEU A 280 -9.53 -17.85 -14.02
N ASP A 281 -10.31 -18.81 -14.53
CA ASP A 281 -10.32 -20.18 -14.01
C ASP A 281 -8.98 -20.90 -14.21
N GLU A 282 -8.34 -20.70 -15.36
CA GLU A 282 -7.03 -21.29 -15.67
C GLU A 282 -5.95 -20.69 -14.77
N GLU A 283 -5.99 -19.39 -14.53
CA GLU A 283 -5.03 -18.65 -13.72
C GLU A 283 -5.15 -19.02 -12.24
N ILE A 284 -6.38 -19.12 -11.72
CA ILE A 284 -6.64 -19.66 -10.37
C ILE A 284 -6.10 -21.10 -10.25
N ALA A 285 -6.33 -21.93 -11.26
CA ALA A 285 -5.84 -23.31 -11.26
C ALA A 285 -4.30 -23.38 -11.24
N MET A 286 -3.60 -22.46 -11.94
CA MET A 286 -2.14 -22.36 -11.92
C MET A 286 -1.62 -22.03 -10.52
N VAL A 287 -2.17 -21.00 -9.88
CA VAL A 287 -1.79 -20.60 -8.51
C VAL A 287 -2.06 -21.75 -7.54
N ASN A 288 -3.26 -22.36 -7.59
CA ASN A 288 -3.61 -23.49 -6.74
C ASN A 288 -2.69 -24.72 -6.96
N SER A 289 -2.32 -25.01 -8.22
CA SER A 289 -1.36 -26.07 -8.54
C SER A 289 0.03 -25.82 -7.95
N ALA A 290 0.52 -24.59 -8.04
CA ALA A 290 1.78 -24.20 -7.41
C ALA A 290 1.73 -24.37 -5.88
N ARG A 291 0.65 -23.88 -5.25
CA ARG A 291 0.41 -24.01 -3.79
C ARG A 291 0.32 -25.49 -3.36
N ALA A 292 -0.36 -26.36 -4.12
CA ALA A 292 -0.42 -27.80 -3.86
C ALA A 292 0.96 -28.46 -3.91
N LYS A 293 1.87 -27.95 -4.72
CA LYS A 293 3.30 -28.34 -4.78
C LYS A 293 4.16 -27.66 -3.70
N ARG A 294 3.52 -26.98 -2.73
CA ARG A 294 4.17 -26.26 -1.63
C ARG A 294 5.02 -25.05 -2.05
N VAL A 295 4.79 -24.51 -3.25
CA VAL A 295 5.29 -23.17 -3.58
C VAL A 295 4.47 -22.16 -2.79
N ARG A 296 5.16 -21.34 -2.01
CA ARG A 296 4.50 -20.29 -1.21
C ARG A 296 4.20 -19.10 -2.10
N ILE A 297 2.97 -19.05 -2.62
CA ILE A 297 2.49 -17.99 -3.49
C ILE A 297 1.14 -17.49 -2.99
N THR A 298 0.99 -16.18 -2.91
CA THR A 298 -0.21 -15.44 -2.57
C THR A 298 -0.43 -14.33 -3.58
N ALA A 299 -1.52 -13.59 -3.46
CA ALA A 299 -1.76 -12.39 -4.24
C ALA A 299 -2.50 -11.35 -3.41
N ASP A 300 -2.47 -10.11 -3.87
CA ASP A 300 -3.39 -9.07 -3.43
C ASP A 300 -4.25 -8.55 -4.59
N MET A 301 -5.24 -7.72 -4.25
CA MET A 301 -6.10 -7.07 -5.20
C MET A 301 -6.69 -5.78 -4.61
N TYR A 302 -7.18 -4.91 -5.50
CA TYR A 302 -8.05 -3.80 -5.14
C TYR A 302 -9.49 -4.05 -5.66
N THR A 303 -10.45 -3.34 -5.11
CA THR A 303 -11.89 -3.60 -5.28
C THR A 303 -12.54 -2.77 -6.40
N TYR A 304 -11.81 -2.42 -7.45
CA TYR A 304 -12.28 -1.58 -8.55
C TYR A 304 -11.95 -2.20 -9.91
N THR A 305 -12.75 -1.85 -10.93
CA THR A 305 -12.66 -2.41 -12.29
C THR A 305 -11.71 -1.65 -13.21
N SER A 306 -10.96 -0.69 -12.69
CA SER A 306 -9.90 0.00 -13.44
C SER A 306 -8.58 0.00 -12.69
N GLY A 307 -7.48 -0.11 -13.40
CA GLY A 307 -6.14 0.15 -12.89
C GLY A 307 -5.76 1.61 -13.07
N ALA A 308 -4.87 2.15 -12.23
CA ALA A 308 -4.33 3.50 -12.39
C ALA A 308 -2.81 3.47 -12.47
N THR A 309 -2.26 4.08 -13.52
CA THR A 309 -0.83 4.22 -13.78
C THR A 309 -0.56 5.42 -14.70
N GLY A 310 0.40 5.34 -15.63
CA GLY A 310 0.72 6.39 -16.59
C GLY A 310 0.45 6.00 -18.04
N LEU A 311 0.54 6.98 -18.96
CA LEU A 311 0.46 6.75 -20.42
C LEU A 311 1.67 5.99 -20.97
N ASP A 312 2.72 5.77 -20.20
CA ASP A 312 3.82 4.87 -20.54
C ASP A 312 3.35 3.42 -20.69
N ALA A 313 2.34 2.97 -19.93
CA ALA A 313 1.70 1.67 -20.11
C ALA A 313 0.84 1.55 -21.38
N ALA A 314 0.66 2.64 -22.12
CA ALA A 314 0.04 2.67 -23.44
C ALA A 314 1.06 2.63 -24.60
N MET A 315 2.36 2.61 -24.29
CA MET A 315 3.43 2.76 -25.29
C MET A 315 4.49 1.67 -25.15
N PRO A 316 5.06 1.19 -26.28
CA PRO A 316 6.04 0.11 -26.25
C PRO A 316 7.29 0.47 -25.45
N SER A 317 7.89 -0.53 -24.78
CA SER A 317 9.04 -0.33 -23.88
C SER A 317 10.29 0.20 -24.60
N TRP A 318 10.48 -0.14 -25.90
CA TRP A 318 11.65 0.32 -26.66
C TRP A 318 11.71 1.85 -26.80
N VAL A 319 10.56 2.54 -26.87
CA VAL A 319 10.56 4.00 -27.01
C VAL A 319 11.00 4.69 -25.70
N GLN A 320 10.84 3.99 -24.57
CA GLN A 320 11.14 4.47 -23.22
C GLN A 320 12.59 4.20 -22.78
N ASP A 321 13.38 3.44 -23.56
CA ASP A 321 14.75 3.10 -23.25
C ASP A 321 15.62 4.34 -22.94
N GLY A 322 16.26 4.32 -21.77
CA GLY A 322 17.11 5.41 -21.28
C GLY A 322 16.36 6.54 -20.58
N GLY A 323 15.09 6.30 -20.19
CA GLY A 323 14.33 7.17 -19.30
C GLY A 323 13.50 8.26 -19.98
N LEU A 324 12.83 9.07 -19.14
CA LEU A 324 11.79 10.02 -19.54
C LEU A 324 12.25 11.03 -20.62
N GLU A 325 13.42 11.60 -20.45
CA GLU A 325 13.92 12.63 -21.36
C GLU A 325 14.20 12.06 -22.76
N LYS A 326 14.75 10.84 -22.84
CA LYS A 326 14.99 10.13 -24.10
C LYS A 326 13.68 9.65 -24.72
N TRP A 327 12.74 9.21 -23.89
CA TRP A 327 11.39 8.85 -24.34
C TRP A 327 10.72 10.04 -25.05
N ILE A 328 10.64 11.19 -24.38
CA ILE A 328 10.06 12.41 -24.96
C ILE A 328 10.81 12.83 -26.25
N ALA A 329 12.12 12.73 -26.30
CA ALA A 329 12.89 13.04 -27.50
C ALA A 329 12.53 12.11 -28.67
N ARG A 330 12.38 10.79 -28.42
CA ARG A 330 11.94 9.83 -29.47
C ARG A 330 10.51 10.09 -29.93
N LEU A 331 9.59 10.46 -29.01
CA LEU A 331 8.20 10.79 -29.38
C LEU A 331 8.09 12.03 -30.28
N LYS A 332 9.06 12.95 -30.21
CA LYS A 332 9.14 14.12 -31.09
C LYS A 332 9.64 13.80 -32.50
N ASP A 333 10.32 12.67 -32.70
CA ASP A 333 10.78 12.22 -34.00
C ASP A 333 9.61 11.66 -34.81
N PRO A 334 9.34 12.15 -36.06
CA PRO A 334 8.16 11.74 -36.82
C PRO A 334 8.11 10.24 -37.16
N ALA A 335 9.27 9.59 -37.39
CA ALA A 335 9.32 8.18 -37.75
C ALA A 335 9.03 7.31 -36.53
N ASN A 336 9.62 7.63 -35.38
CA ASN A 336 9.32 6.96 -34.10
C ASN A 336 7.86 7.17 -33.69
N ARG A 337 7.34 8.39 -33.79
CA ARG A 337 5.93 8.70 -33.51
C ARG A 337 4.98 7.85 -34.36
N ALA A 338 5.22 7.73 -35.66
CA ALA A 338 4.40 6.90 -36.54
C ALA A 338 4.45 5.41 -36.13
N LYS A 339 5.61 4.91 -35.76
CA LYS A 339 5.80 3.54 -35.28
C LYS A 339 5.07 3.31 -33.95
N VAL A 340 5.26 4.18 -32.94
CA VAL A 340 4.57 4.10 -31.65
C VAL A 340 3.06 4.09 -31.83
N ARG A 341 2.52 5.01 -32.62
CA ARG A 341 1.08 5.07 -32.93
C ARG A 341 0.56 3.76 -33.54
N THR A 342 1.35 3.11 -34.40
CA THR A 342 0.96 1.83 -34.99
C THR A 342 0.97 0.71 -33.95
N GLU A 343 2.00 0.66 -33.10
CA GLU A 343 2.11 -0.36 -32.05
C GLU A 343 1.08 -0.17 -30.93
N MET A 344 0.71 1.06 -30.56
CA MET A 344 -0.38 1.33 -29.61
C MET A 344 -1.73 0.75 -30.06
N ARG A 345 -1.97 0.67 -31.37
CA ARG A 345 -3.20 0.10 -31.95
C ARG A 345 -3.23 -1.42 -31.97
N ASP A 346 -2.09 -2.08 -31.75
CA ASP A 346 -2.06 -3.53 -31.62
C ASP A 346 -2.59 -3.93 -30.23
N PRO A 347 -3.76 -4.55 -30.13
CA PRO A 347 -4.30 -4.95 -28.83
C PRO A 347 -3.60 -6.19 -28.26
N HIS A 348 -2.73 -6.87 -29.02
CA HIS A 348 -2.08 -8.13 -28.67
C HIS A 348 -0.57 -8.13 -28.93
N PRO A 349 0.20 -7.13 -28.42
CA PRO A 349 1.62 -7.05 -28.66
C PRO A 349 2.37 -8.20 -27.97
N LYS A 350 3.40 -8.73 -28.64
CA LYS A 350 4.14 -9.90 -28.13
C LYS A 350 5.26 -9.57 -27.13
N THR A 351 5.67 -8.31 -27.06
CA THR A 351 6.90 -7.92 -26.35
C THR A 351 6.69 -6.98 -25.17
N TRP A 352 5.51 -6.44 -25.01
CA TRP A 352 5.14 -5.52 -23.94
C TRP A 352 3.67 -5.68 -23.57
N ASP A 353 3.22 -5.04 -22.50
CA ASP A 353 1.83 -5.07 -22.02
C ASP A 353 1.12 -3.79 -22.44
N ASN A 354 0.02 -3.88 -23.22
CA ASN A 354 -0.68 -2.75 -23.78
C ASN A 354 -2.01 -2.48 -23.07
N LEU A 355 -1.96 -1.77 -21.96
CA LEU A 355 -3.17 -1.45 -21.20
C LEU A 355 -4.17 -0.58 -21.98
N TYR A 356 -3.65 0.27 -22.88
CA TYR A 356 -4.50 1.03 -23.80
C TYR A 356 -5.24 0.12 -24.79
N GLY A 357 -4.59 -0.93 -25.30
CA GLY A 357 -5.23 -1.93 -26.17
C GLY A 357 -6.41 -2.61 -25.49
N GLY A 358 -6.30 -2.88 -24.17
CA GLY A 358 -7.36 -3.48 -23.37
C GLY A 358 -8.49 -2.53 -23.00
N ALA A 359 -8.21 -1.24 -22.76
CA ALA A 359 -9.18 -0.24 -22.30
C ALA A 359 -9.78 0.62 -23.43
N GLY A 360 -9.00 0.87 -24.49
CA GLY A 360 -9.34 1.82 -25.55
C GLY A 360 -9.34 3.29 -25.09
N ALA A 361 -9.50 4.20 -26.03
CA ALA A 361 -9.48 5.64 -25.75
C ALA A 361 -10.62 6.12 -24.84
N GLN A 362 -11.78 5.50 -24.91
CA GLN A 362 -12.94 5.80 -24.03
C GLN A 362 -12.73 5.27 -22.61
N GLY A 363 -12.02 4.15 -22.47
CA GLY A 363 -11.69 3.55 -21.18
C GLY A 363 -10.38 4.06 -20.57
N THR A 364 -9.74 5.09 -21.15
CA THR A 364 -8.55 5.75 -20.62
C THR A 364 -8.93 7.12 -20.07
N LEU A 365 -9.02 7.24 -18.72
CA LEU A 365 -9.42 8.46 -18.01
C LEU A 365 -8.18 9.19 -17.48
N LEU A 366 -8.04 10.49 -17.76
CA LEU A 366 -6.91 11.32 -17.36
C LEU A 366 -7.08 11.78 -15.90
N LEU A 367 -6.10 11.50 -15.06
CA LEU A 367 -6.17 11.72 -13.60
C LEU A 367 -5.25 12.84 -13.11
N ALA A 368 -4.04 12.95 -13.64
CA ALA A 368 -3.05 13.87 -13.10
C ALA A 368 -2.09 14.39 -14.16
N PHE A 369 -1.75 15.67 -14.03
CA PHE A 369 -0.80 16.38 -14.89
C PHE A 369 0.21 17.18 -14.06
N LYS A 370 1.46 17.19 -14.50
CA LYS A 370 2.53 18.05 -13.98
C LYS A 370 2.39 19.48 -14.53
N ASN A 371 2.05 19.61 -15.81
CA ASN A 371 1.89 20.90 -16.50
C ASN A 371 0.55 21.56 -16.12
N PRO A 372 0.56 22.74 -15.50
CA PRO A 372 -0.67 23.45 -15.12
C PRO A 372 -1.63 23.72 -16.28
N GLU A 373 -1.12 23.91 -17.51
CA GLU A 373 -1.94 24.16 -18.69
C GLU A 373 -2.78 22.95 -19.11
N LEU A 374 -2.36 21.73 -18.72
CA LEU A 374 -3.10 20.50 -19.02
C LEU A 374 -4.08 20.09 -17.91
N LYS A 375 -3.98 20.65 -16.70
CA LYS A 375 -4.88 20.33 -15.58
C LYS A 375 -6.38 20.47 -15.90
N PRO A 376 -6.86 21.40 -16.76
CA PRO A 376 -8.26 21.42 -17.20
C PRO A 376 -8.74 20.18 -17.96
N LEU A 377 -7.83 19.31 -18.39
CA LEU A 377 -8.15 18.02 -19.02
C LEU A 377 -8.37 16.89 -18.00
N THR A 378 -8.07 17.10 -16.74
CA THR A 378 -8.31 16.13 -15.67
C THR A 378 -9.78 15.72 -15.62
N GLY A 379 -10.06 14.43 -15.50
CA GLY A 379 -11.41 13.86 -15.51
C GLY A 379 -12.01 13.67 -16.92
N LYS A 380 -11.26 14.00 -17.99
CA LYS A 380 -11.66 13.67 -19.36
C LYS A 380 -11.08 12.33 -19.81
N THR A 381 -11.76 11.66 -20.71
CA THR A 381 -11.22 10.49 -21.39
C THR A 381 -10.22 10.92 -22.49
N LEU A 382 -9.31 10.02 -22.83
CA LEU A 382 -8.38 10.26 -23.93
C LEU A 382 -9.13 10.51 -25.27
N ALA A 383 -10.26 9.85 -25.47
CA ALA A 383 -11.12 10.08 -26.64
C ALA A 383 -11.72 11.50 -26.70
N GLU A 384 -12.09 12.06 -25.54
CA GLU A 384 -12.59 13.45 -25.48
C GLU A 384 -11.47 14.45 -25.78
N VAL A 385 -10.25 14.21 -25.28
CA VAL A 385 -9.08 15.06 -25.58
C VAL A 385 -8.72 14.99 -27.06
N ALA A 386 -8.68 13.80 -27.64
CA ALA A 386 -8.45 13.61 -29.08
C ALA A 386 -9.45 14.39 -29.94
N LYS A 387 -10.73 14.37 -29.53
CA LYS A 387 -11.78 15.15 -30.21
C LYS A 387 -11.55 16.66 -30.06
N ILE A 388 -11.18 17.14 -28.88
CA ILE A 388 -10.89 18.57 -28.61
C ILE A 388 -9.71 19.02 -29.47
N TRP A 389 -8.64 18.22 -29.55
CA TRP A 389 -7.43 18.54 -30.33
C TRP A 389 -7.53 18.21 -31.81
N LYS A 390 -8.60 17.53 -32.26
CA LYS A 390 -8.87 17.09 -33.64
C LYS A 390 -7.76 16.20 -34.20
N GLU A 391 -7.32 15.25 -33.39
CA GLU A 391 -6.28 14.28 -33.77
C GLU A 391 -6.67 12.85 -33.37
N SER A 392 -5.83 11.86 -33.68
CA SER A 392 -6.09 10.49 -33.24
C SER A 392 -5.85 10.36 -31.73
N PRO A 393 -6.51 9.41 -31.01
CA PRO A 393 -6.27 9.19 -29.59
C PRO A 393 -4.81 8.86 -29.29
N GLU A 394 -4.13 8.13 -30.16
CA GLU A 394 -2.72 7.78 -30.00
C GLU A 394 -1.82 9.02 -30.14
N ASP A 395 -2.13 9.91 -31.11
CA ASP A 395 -1.42 11.18 -31.22
C ASP A 395 -1.67 12.08 -30.01
N ALA A 396 -2.91 12.12 -29.50
CA ALA A 396 -3.23 12.84 -28.27
C ALA A 396 -2.46 12.31 -27.06
N ALA A 397 -2.34 10.99 -26.90
CA ALA A 397 -1.55 10.38 -25.83
C ALA A 397 -0.06 10.77 -25.92
N ILE A 398 0.51 10.72 -27.14
CA ILE A 398 1.89 11.12 -27.40
C ILE A 398 2.10 12.61 -27.06
N ASP A 399 1.18 13.47 -27.52
CA ASP A 399 1.27 14.92 -27.29
C ASP A 399 1.05 15.30 -25.81
N LEU A 400 0.20 14.57 -25.09
CA LEU A 400 0.05 14.72 -23.65
C LEU A 400 1.37 14.48 -22.92
N VAL A 401 2.06 13.37 -23.19
CA VAL A 401 3.38 13.07 -22.60
C VAL A 401 4.41 14.14 -22.95
N ILE A 402 4.48 14.58 -24.21
CA ILE A 402 5.44 15.60 -24.65
C ILE A 402 5.19 16.96 -23.97
N LYS A 403 3.93 17.38 -23.87
CA LYS A 403 3.54 18.69 -23.32
C LYS A 403 3.58 18.69 -21.79
N ASP A 404 3.27 17.56 -21.16
CA ASP A 404 3.27 17.43 -19.71
C ASP A 404 4.69 17.24 -19.15
N GLY A 405 5.60 16.64 -19.92
CA GLY A 405 6.94 16.30 -19.46
C GLY A 405 6.94 15.27 -18.33
N SER A 406 5.92 14.40 -18.30
CA SER A 406 5.77 13.32 -17.34
C SER A 406 5.10 12.10 -17.97
N ARG A 407 4.86 11.04 -17.16
CA ARG A 407 4.10 9.85 -17.56
C ARG A 407 2.60 10.15 -17.80
N VAL A 408 2.07 11.24 -17.31
CA VAL A 408 0.63 11.58 -17.21
C VAL A 408 -0.18 10.50 -16.48
N GLY A 409 -0.75 10.82 -15.33
CA GLY A 409 -1.55 9.85 -14.56
C GLY A 409 -2.87 9.54 -15.23
N VAL A 410 -3.20 8.25 -15.37
CA VAL A 410 -4.44 7.77 -16.00
C VAL A 410 -5.05 6.58 -15.27
N ALA A 411 -6.36 6.36 -15.46
CA ALA A 411 -7.01 5.10 -15.13
C ALA A 411 -7.45 4.38 -16.41
N TYR A 412 -7.23 3.06 -16.46
CA TYR A 412 -7.63 2.17 -17.55
C TYR A 412 -8.78 1.28 -17.07
N PHE A 413 -9.97 1.41 -17.69
CA PHE A 413 -11.14 0.57 -17.44
C PHE A 413 -11.01 -0.72 -18.23
N MET A 414 -10.47 -1.77 -17.59
CA MET A 414 -10.05 -2.99 -18.29
C MET A 414 -10.40 -4.28 -17.55
N MET A 415 -11.06 -4.20 -16.39
CA MET A 415 -11.34 -5.36 -15.53
C MET A 415 -12.83 -5.67 -15.45
N SER A 416 -13.17 -6.91 -15.06
CA SER A 416 -14.54 -7.42 -14.92
C SER A 416 -14.99 -7.42 -13.46
N GLU A 417 -16.14 -6.80 -13.16
CA GLU A 417 -16.77 -6.90 -11.83
C GLU A 417 -17.11 -8.36 -11.47
N ALA A 418 -17.50 -9.17 -12.48
CA ALA A 418 -17.77 -10.60 -12.24
C ALA A 418 -16.52 -11.37 -11.80
N ASN A 419 -15.34 -11.03 -12.35
CA ASN A 419 -14.07 -11.61 -11.93
C ASN A 419 -13.66 -11.12 -10.55
N LEU A 420 -13.76 -9.81 -10.28
CA LEU A 420 -13.48 -9.23 -8.97
C LEU A 420 -14.27 -9.93 -7.85
N ARG A 421 -15.56 -10.18 -8.05
CA ARG A 421 -16.39 -10.90 -7.08
C ARG A 421 -15.90 -12.32 -6.79
N ARG A 422 -15.30 -12.98 -7.77
CA ARG A 422 -14.69 -14.30 -7.60
C ARG A 422 -13.31 -14.20 -6.92
N GLU A 423 -12.53 -13.22 -7.28
CA GLU A 423 -11.18 -12.98 -6.75
C GLU A 423 -11.23 -12.61 -5.26
N VAL A 424 -12.17 -11.76 -4.82
CA VAL A 424 -12.34 -11.43 -3.40
C VAL A 424 -12.66 -12.65 -2.53
N ALA A 425 -13.16 -13.74 -3.10
CA ALA A 425 -13.45 -14.98 -2.38
C ALA A 425 -12.26 -15.95 -2.29
N LEU A 426 -11.15 -15.70 -3.00
CA LEU A 426 -9.99 -16.60 -3.04
C LEU A 426 -9.26 -16.62 -1.69
N PRO A 427 -8.99 -17.79 -1.10
CA PRO A 427 -8.41 -17.87 0.26
C PRO A 427 -6.96 -17.40 0.36
N TRP A 428 -6.27 -17.24 -0.76
CA TRP A 428 -4.89 -16.75 -0.85
C TRP A 428 -4.79 -15.29 -1.30
N MET A 429 -5.94 -14.58 -1.35
CA MET A 429 -6.02 -13.17 -1.72
C MET A 429 -5.99 -12.29 -0.48
N SER A 430 -5.12 -11.29 -0.46
CA SER A 430 -5.12 -10.14 0.45
C SER A 430 -5.59 -8.87 -0.28
N PHE A 431 -5.48 -7.70 0.34
CA PHE A 431 -5.96 -6.46 -0.26
C PHE A 431 -4.93 -5.35 -0.14
N GLY A 432 -4.69 -4.66 -1.26
CA GLY A 432 -3.89 -3.45 -1.38
C GLY A 432 -4.68 -2.33 -2.03
N SER A 433 -4.39 -1.07 -1.73
CA SER A 433 -5.02 0.06 -2.43
C SER A 433 -4.38 0.33 -3.78
N ASP A 434 -3.11 -0.05 -3.91
CA ASP A 434 -2.27 0.28 -5.07
C ASP A 434 -2.34 1.80 -5.37
N GLN A 435 -2.31 2.61 -4.28
CA GLN A 435 -2.45 4.06 -4.33
C GLN A 435 -1.69 4.77 -3.21
N ALA A 436 -1.48 6.08 -3.40
CA ALA A 436 -1.04 6.98 -2.37
C ALA A 436 -2.08 7.09 -1.24
N ALA A 437 -1.67 7.58 -0.08
CA ALA A 437 -2.52 7.89 1.07
C ALA A 437 -2.76 9.42 1.19
N PRO A 438 -3.52 10.05 0.27
CA PRO A 438 -3.71 11.49 0.27
C PRO A 438 -4.71 11.97 1.33
N THR A 439 -4.72 13.27 1.54
CA THR A 439 -5.75 13.99 2.31
C THR A 439 -6.62 14.80 1.34
N PRO A 440 -7.93 14.95 1.54
CA PRO A 440 -8.79 15.75 0.65
C PRO A 440 -8.61 17.26 0.87
N GLU A 441 -7.36 17.73 0.92
CA GLU A 441 -6.97 19.10 1.24
C GLU A 441 -5.70 19.53 0.50
N GLY A 442 -5.52 20.83 0.33
CA GLY A 442 -4.27 21.44 -0.11
C GLY A 442 -3.80 20.95 -1.47
N VAL A 443 -2.52 20.57 -1.56
CA VAL A 443 -1.86 20.16 -2.81
C VAL A 443 -2.50 18.93 -3.45
N PHE A 444 -3.11 18.05 -2.68
CA PHE A 444 -3.75 16.84 -3.19
C PHE A 444 -4.98 17.12 -4.06
N LEU A 445 -5.61 18.31 -3.93
CA LEU A 445 -6.74 18.72 -4.76
C LEU A 445 -6.35 19.15 -6.18
N LEU A 446 -5.05 19.20 -6.49
CA LEU A 446 -4.54 19.58 -7.81
C LEU A 446 -4.57 18.44 -8.83
N SER A 447 -4.93 17.22 -8.41
CA SER A 447 -5.08 16.02 -9.25
C SER A 447 -6.32 15.24 -8.84
N HIS A 448 -6.78 14.31 -9.69
CA HIS A 448 -7.84 13.37 -9.35
C HIS A 448 -7.21 12.00 -9.09
N PRO A 449 -7.02 11.56 -7.83
CA PRO A 449 -6.58 10.20 -7.57
C PRO A 449 -7.65 9.21 -8.00
N HIS A 450 -7.25 7.98 -8.31
CA HIS A 450 -8.21 6.89 -8.49
C HIS A 450 -9.03 6.72 -7.20
N PRO A 451 -10.36 6.48 -7.24
CA PRO A 451 -11.20 6.40 -6.03
C PRO A 451 -10.76 5.29 -5.05
N ARG A 452 -9.97 4.30 -5.49
CA ARG A 452 -9.40 3.27 -4.60
C ARG A 452 -8.50 3.85 -3.50
N ALA A 453 -7.94 5.06 -3.69
CA ALA A 453 -7.18 5.75 -2.65
C ALA A 453 -8.02 6.06 -1.39
N TYR A 454 -9.31 6.32 -1.58
CA TYR A 454 -10.21 6.71 -0.50
C TYR A 454 -11.24 5.63 -0.14
N GLY A 455 -11.37 4.56 -0.96
CA GLY A 455 -12.50 3.67 -0.84
C GLY A 455 -12.19 2.17 -0.86
N ASN A 456 -10.97 1.73 -1.12
CA ASN A 456 -10.66 0.32 -1.39
C ASN A 456 -11.14 -0.64 -0.29
N PHE A 457 -10.76 -0.38 0.96
CA PHE A 457 -11.08 -1.23 2.11
C PHE A 457 -12.54 -1.03 2.56
N ALA A 458 -13.02 0.21 2.50
CA ALA A 458 -14.41 0.52 2.81
C ALA A 458 -15.38 -0.12 1.80
N ARG A 459 -15.02 -0.16 0.49
CA ARG A 459 -15.77 -0.85 -0.56
C ARG A 459 -15.75 -2.37 -0.35
N LEU A 460 -14.63 -2.96 0.04
CA LEU A 460 -14.58 -4.38 0.41
C LEU A 460 -15.63 -4.69 1.47
N LEU A 461 -15.65 -3.94 2.57
CA LEU A 461 -16.57 -4.17 3.68
C LEU A 461 -18.02 -3.80 3.34
N GLY A 462 -18.23 -2.70 2.63
CA GLY A 462 -19.57 -2.22 2.27
C GLY A 462 -20.19 -3.01 1.14
N THR A 463 -19.52 -3.13 0.02
CA THR A 463 -20.06 -3.73 -1.20
C THR A 463 -19.93 -5.25 -1.20
N TYR A 464 -18.72 -5.79 -1.04
CA TYR A 464 -18.50 -7.23 -1.21
C TYR A 464 -18.89 -8.06 0.02
N VAL A 465 -18.73 -7.51 1.24
CA VAL A 465 -19.18 -8.20 2.47
C VAL A 465 -20.66 -7.97 2.72
N ARG A 466 -21.06 -6.69 2.96
CA ARG A 466 -22.43 -6.39 3.44
C ARG A 466 -23.49 -6.52 2.36
N GLN A 467 -23.26 -5.99 1.14
CA GLN A 467 -24.29 -5.95 0.10
C GLN A 467 -24.33 -7.22 -0.73
N ASN A 468 -23.18 -7.67 -1.22
CA ASN A 468 -23.09 -8.79 -2.15
C ASN A 468 -22.98 -10.16 -1.45
N HIS A 469 -22.47 -10.20 -0.22
CA HIS A 469 -22.18 -11.44 0.51
C HIS A 469 -21.18 -12.36 -0.21
N ASP A 470 -20.21 -11.78 -0.92
CA ASP A 470 -19.17 -12.52 -1.66
C ASP A 470 -18.15 -13.16 -0.70
N LEU A 471 -18.00 -12.59 0.52
CA LEU A 471 -17.22 -13.15 1.61
C LEU A 471 -17.83 -12.72 2.96
N THR A 472 -17.50 -13.44 4.04
CA THR A 472 -17.94 -13.08 5.39
C THR A 472 -17.12 -11.93 5.95
N LEU A 473 -17.65 -11.15 6.91
CA LEU A 473 -16.89 -10.13 7.61
C LEU A 473 -15.67 -10.72 8.34
N GLN A 474 -15.82 -11.90 8.90
CA GLN A 474 -14.73 -12.65 9.53
C GLN A 474 -13.58 -12.94 8.57
N ASP A 475 -13.89 -13.42 7.35
CA ASP A 475 -12.89 -13.70 6.32
C ASP A 475 -12.24 -12.41 5.81
N ALA A 476 -13.03 -11.34 5.61
CA ALA A 476 -12.51 -10.05 5.20
C ALA A 476 -11.51 -9.50 6.22
N VAL A 477 -11.88 -9.48 7.52
CA VAL A 477 -10.98 -9.03 8.58
C VAL A 477 -9.70 -9.88 8.62
N HIS A 478 -9.81 -11.22 8.53
CA HIS A 478 -8.64 -12.09 8.49
C HIS A 478 -7.70 -11.71 7.35
N ARG A 479 -8.23 -11.49 6.14
CA ARG A 479 -7.43 -11.17 4.93
C ARG A 479 -6.97 -9.72 4.85
N LEU A 480 -7.52 -8.85 5.70
CA LEU A 480 -7.03 -7.50 5.91
C LEU A 480 -5.97 -7.40 7.02
N THR A 481 -5.80 -8.44 7.85
CA THR A 481 -5.01 -8.33 9.08
C THR A 481 -4.08 -9.52 9.32
N GLY A 482 -4.57 -10.63 9.89
CA GLY A 482 -3.76 -11.79 10.27
C GLY A 482 -3.10 -12.48 9.09
N PHE A 483 -3.77 -12.59 7.96
CA PHE A 483 -3.24 -13.23 6.75
C PHE A 483 -2.05 -12.44 6.16
N PRO A 484 -2.16 -11.13 5.82
CA PRO A 484 -1.00 -10.38 5.35
C PRO A 484 0.11 -10.27 6.40
N ALA A 485 -0.22 -10.14 7.69
CA ALA A 485 0.80 -10.15 8.75
C ALA A 485 1.61 -11.45 8.77
N ALA A 486 0.96 -12.60 8.56
CA ALA A 486 1.64 -13.90 8.46
C ALA A 486 2.50 -13.99 7.18
N ASN A 487 1.99 -13.55 6.03
CA ASN A 487 2.74 -13.52 4.76
C ASN A 487 4.02 -12.70 4.89
N LEU A 488 3.91 -11.52 5.50
CA LEU A 488 5.03 -10.60 5.74
C LEU A 488 5.89 -10.98 6.96
N SER A 489 5.52 -12.04 7.69
CA SER A 489 6.18 -12.45 8.94
C SER A 489 6.29 -11.35 9.99
N LEU A 490 5.27 -10.50 10.11
CA LEU A 490 5.24 -9.39 11.06
C LEU A 490 5.11 -9.90 12.50
N LYS A 491 5.92 -9.38 13.39
CA LYS A 491 5.91 -9.77 14.81
C LYS A 491 4.97 -8.88 15.61
N GLY A 492 3.99 -9.49 16.30
CA GLY A 492 3.10 -8.79 17.22
C GLY A 492 2.11 -7.84 16.59
N ARG A 493 1.75 -8.02 15.31
CA ARG A 493 0.74 -7.25 14.57
C ARG A 493 -0.22 -8.17 13.82
N GLY A 494 -1.34 -7.64 13.37
CA GLY A 494 -2.36 -8.34 12.60
C GLY A 494 -3.33 -9.21 13.39
N LEU A 495 -3.14 -9.33 14.71
CA LEU A 495 -4.04 -10.07 15.61
C LEU A 495 -4.35 -9.25 16.87
N LEU A 496 -5.59 -9.36 17.38
CA LEU A 496 -5.94 -8.90 18.72
C LEU A 496 -5.56 -9.97 19.75
N LYS A 497 -4.39 -9.79 20.37
CA LYS A 497 -3.87 -10.73 21.35
C LYS A 497 -3.07 -9.97 22.42
N PRO A 498 -3.19 -10.32 23.72
CA PRO A 498 -2.36 -9.73 24.76
C PRO A 498 -0.86 -9.78 24.41
N GLY A 499 -0.17 -8.64 24.58
CA GLY A 499 1.23 -8.44 24.21
C GLY A 499 1.48 -7.98 22.77
N TYR A 500 0.49 -8.05 21.87
CA TYR A 500 0.58 -7.49 20.53
C TYR A 500 0.45 -5.97 20.53
N TYR A 501 0.96 -5.29 19.50
CA TYR A 501 0.76 -3.87 19.35
C TYR A 501 -0.72 -3.54 19.28
N ALA A 502 -1.10 -2.45 19.91
CA ALA A 502 -2.48 -1.97 19.91
C ALA A 502 -2.75 -1.14 18.66
N ASP A 503 -2.73 -1.80 17.51
CA ASP A 503 -3.27 -1.32 16.25
C ASP A 503 -4.69 -1.88 16.14
N ILE A 504 -5.69 -1.06 16.40
CA ILE A 504 -7.08 -1.49 16.59
C ILE A 504 -8.01 -0.56 15.82
N VAL A 505 -8.98 -1.14 15.14
CA VAL A 505 -10.05 -0.42 14.44
C VAL A 505 -11.40 -0.75 15.06
N VAL A 506 -12.17 0.29 15.33
CA VAL A 506 -13.59 0.19 15.72
C VAL A 506 -14.42 0.80 14.59
N PHE A 507 -15.33 0.01 14.04
CA PHE A 507 -16.16 0.45 12.92
C PHE A 507 -17.58 -0.07 13.00
N ASN A 508 -18.50 0.64 12.36
CA ASN A 508 -19.88 0.22 12.23
C ASN A 508 -20.05 -0.66 10.98
N PRO A 509 -20.30 -1.98 11.13
CA PRO A 509 -20.44 -2.88 10.00
C PRO A 509 -21.65 -2.59 9.11
N ASP A 510 -22.67 -1.91 9.65
CA ASP A 510 -23.90 -1.59 8.92
C ASP A 510 -23.75 -0.34 8.02
N THR A 511 -22.76 0.51 8.29
CA THR A 511 -22.61 1.80 7.60
C THR A 511 -21.26 1.98 6.91
N VAL A 512 -20.25 1.15 7.22
CA VAL A 512 -18.94 1.27 6.57
C VAL A 512 -19.07 1.16 5.06
N GLY A 513 -18.44 2.11 4.34
CA GLY A 513 -18.54 2.15 2.88
C GLY A 513 -17.74 3.30 2.27
N GLU A 514 -17.50 3.17 0.97
CA GLU A 514 -16.85 4.17 0.15
C GLU A 514 -17.80 5.33 -0.19
N ARG A 515 -17.21 6.50 -0.47
CA ARG A 515 -17.89 7.68 -1.02
C ARG A 515 -17.22 8.20 -2.28
N ALA A 516 -15.94 7.93 -2.44
CA ALA A 516 -15.16 8.40 -3.57
C ALA A 516 -15.64 7.80 -4.89
N THR A 517 -15.72 8.64 -5.93
CA THR A 517 -16.07 8.25 -7.30
C THR A 517 -14.98 8.75 -8.26
N TYR A 518 -15.03 8.32 -9.52
CA TYR A 518 -14.09 8.80 -10.54
C TYR A 518 -14.29 10.29 -10.88
N THR A 519 -15.46 10.84 -10.65
CA THR A 519 -15.77 12.27 -10.86
C THR A 519 -15.54 13.11 -9.61
N GLU A 520 -15.71 12.52 -8.44
CA GLU A 520 -15.54 13.18 -7.13
C GLU A 520 -14.67 12.29 -6.22
N PRO A 521 -13.36 12.19 -6.50
CA PRO A 521 -12.49 11.23 -5.81
C PRO A 521 -12.11 11.64 -4.38
N HIS A 522 -12.13 12.93 -4.05
CA HIS A 522 -11.66 13.46 -2.77
C HIS A 522 -12.71 13.35 -1.65
N GLN A 523 -13.27 12.14 -1.49
CA GLN A 523 -14.28 11.86 -0.47
C GLN A 523 -13.81 10.74 0.46
N VAL A 524 -13.64 11.08 1.72
CA VAL A 524 -13.24 10.14 2.78
C VAL A 524 -14.34 9.09 2.99
N ALA A 525 -13.95 7.84 3.21
CA ALA A 525 -14.85 6.74 3.56
C ALA A 525 -15.60 7.02 4.87
N VAL A 526 -16.70 6.30 5.09
CA VAL A 526 -17.53 6.41 6.29
C VAL A 526 -17.59 5.10 7.06
N GLY A 527 -18.00 5.17 8.33
CA GLY A 527 -18.29 4.01 9.18
C GLY A 527 -17.11 3.51 10.02
N VAL A 528 -15.88 3.96 9.78
CA VAL A 528 -14.77 3.79 10.72
C VAL A 528 -14.86 4.90 11.76
N GLU A 529 -14.93 4.52 13.04
CA GLU A 529 -15.17 5.46 14.14
C GLU A 529 -13.89 5.77 14.92
N ASP A 530 -13.16 4.73 15.35
CA ASP A 530 -11.91 4.91 16.08
C ASP A 530 -10.80 4.04 15.51
N VAL A 531 -9.60 4.60 15.41
CA VAL A 531 -8.39 3.89 15.01
C VAL A 531 -7.28 4.20 16.02
N LEU A 532 -6.79 3.14 16.68
CA LEU A 532 -5.60 3.20 17.50
C LEU A 532 -4.42 2.66 16.70
N ILE A 533 -3.30 3.37 16.76
CA ILE A 533 -2.03 2.94 16.16
C ILE A 533 -0.96 3.01 17.25
N ASN A 534 -0.32 1.87 17.53
CA ASN A 534 0.63 1.73 18.63
C ASN A 534 0.05 2.25 19.97
N GLY A 535 -1.26 2.02 20.21
CA GLY A 535 -1.95 2.33 21.45
C GLY A 535 -2.50 3.76 21.58
N ALA A 536 -2.24 4.64 20.62
CA ALA A 536 -2.76 6.00 20.64
C ALA A 536 -3.79 6.23 19.52
N PHE A 537 -4.75 7.11 19.77
CA PHE A 537 -5.78 7.45 18.78
C PHE A 537 -5.16 8.23 17.61
N ALA A 538 -5.17 7.66 16.43
CA ALA A 538 -4.90 8.34 15.17
C ALA A 538 -6.21 8.91 14.57
N LEU A 539 -7.33 8.16 14.71
CA LEU A 539 -8.68 8.61 14.42
C LEU A 539 -9.54 8.45 15.69
N LYS A 540 -10.38 9.41 16.01
CA LYS A 540 -11.33 9.35 17.11
C LYS A 540 -12.68 9.93 16.69
N GLU A 541 -13.75 9.17 16.90
CA GLU A 541 -15.12 9.57 16.49
C GLU A 541 -15.16 10.04 15.02
N GLY A 542 -14.47 9.32 14.13
CA GLY A 542 -14.39 9.61 12.70
C GLY A 542 -13.51 10.81 12.31
N LYS A 543 -12.76 11.40 13.26
CA LYS A 543 -11.90 12.57 13.01
C LYS A 543 -10.44 12.25 13.30
N ALA A 544 -9.55 12.65 12.39
CA ALA A 544 -8.11 12.54 12.61
C ALA A 544 -7.68 13.39 13.82
N THR A 545 -6.91 12.81 14.71
CA THR A 545 -6.41 13.49 15.92
C THR A 545 -5.17 14.33 15.66
N GLY A 546 -4.47 14.07 14.54
CA GLY A 546 -3.17 14.65 14.25
C GLY A 546 -2.02 13.97 15.01
N ALA A 547 -2.27 12.87 15.71
CA ALA A 547 -1.22 12.13 16.40
C ALA A 547 -0.32 11.40 15.38
N HIS A 548 0.99 11.53 15.56
CA HIS A 548 2.02 10.89 14.74
C HIS A 548 2.60 9.70 15.50
N THR A 549 1.82 8.61 15.58
CA THR A 549 2.16 7.41 16.36
C THR A 549 2.72 6.28 15.52
N GLY A 550 2.75 6.45 14.19
CA GLY A 550 3.27 5.50 13.24
C GLY A 550 4.78 5.30 13.38
N ARG A 551 5.22 4.11 13.03
CA ARG A 551 6.63 3.67 13.08
C ARG A 551 6.99 2.94 11.79
N ALA A 552 8.29 2.89 11.46
CA ALA A 552 8.82 1.98 10.46
C ALA A 552 8.75 0.55 11.00
N VAL A 553 7.97 -0.30 10.33
CA VAL A 553 7.89 -1.73 10.62
C VAL A 553 8.93 -2.43 9.75
N ARG A 554 9.99 -2.92 10.40
CA ARG A 554 11.15 -3.45 9.69
C ARG A 554 11.10 -4.96 9.58
N GLY A 555 11.66 -5.48 8.49
CA GLY A 555 11.74 -6.90 8.17
C GLY A 555 12.66 -7.69 9.10
N ARG A 556 12.69 -9.01 8.89
CA ARG A 556 13.35 -9.98 9.80
C ARG A 556 14.87 -9.81 9.88
N ALA A 557 15.52 -9.28 8.85
CA ALA A 557 16.96 -9.06 8.84
C ALA A 557 17.39 -7.81 9.64
N TRP A 558 16.47 -6.98 10.08
CA TRP A 558 16.77 -5.86 10.95
C TRP A 558 17.02 -6.29 12.39
N THR A 559 18.19 -5.96 12.93
CA THR A 559 18.63 -6.35 14.28
C THR A 559 18.71 -5.17 15.27
N GLY A 560 18.18 -4.00 14.88
CA GLY A 560 18.26 -2.76 15.68
C GLY A 560 19.38 -1.82 15.22
N ALA A 561 20.27 -2.29 14.35
CA ALA A 561 21.31 -1.49 13.69
C ALA A 561 21.59 -2.07 12.30
N PRO A 562 22.06 -1.27 11.34
CA PRO A 562 22.47 -1.78 10.03
C PRO A 562 23.61 -2.80 10.13
N GLY A 563 23.48 -3.90 9.40
CA GLY A 563 24.51 -4.93 9.21
C GLY A 563 24.35 -6.19 10.07
N GLY A 564 24.54 -7.35 9.44
CA GLY A 564 24.67 -8.65 10.10
C GLY A 564 23.40 -9.47 10.32
N GLY A 565 22.24 -9.01 9.83
CA GLY A 565 20.94 -9.63 10.10
C GLY A 565 20.47 -10.72 9.13
N CYS A 566 21.12 -10.89 7.98
CA CYS A 566 20.75 -11.89 6.97
C CYS A 566 21.13 -13.31 7.39
N ARG A 567 20.49 -13.84 8.44
CA ARG A 567 20.72 -15.19 8.99
C ARG A 567 19.43 -16.03 9.04
N ALA A 568 18.31 -15.52 8.51
CA ALA A 568 17.05 -16.24 8.53
C ALA A 568 17.12 -17.41 7.53
N SER A 569 16.66 -18.60 7.97
CA SER A 569 16.47 -19.73 7.05
C SER A 569 15.03 -19.80 6.57
N ALA A 570 14.81 -20.39 5.40
CA ALA A 570 13.45 -20.66 4.90
C ALA A 570 12.60 -21.54 5.84
N ALA A 571 13.25 -22.26 6.77
CA ALA A 571 12.59 -23.07 7.80
C ALA A 571 11.85 -22.23 8.87
N ASP A 572 12.17 -20.93 8.98
CA ASP A 572 11.58 -20.04 9.99
C ASP A 572 10.25 -19.41 9.56
N TRP A 573 9.71 -19.77 8.40
CA TRP A 573 8.46 -19.24 7.90
C TRP A 573 7.26 -19.96 8.52
N THR A 574 6.37 -19.22 9.17
CA THR A 574 5.06 -19.74 9.58
C THR A 574 4.07 -19.54 8.44
N TRP A 575 3.53 -20.64 7.88
CA TRP A 575 2.41 -20.59 6.95
C TRP A 575 1.09 -20.58 7.71
N SER A 576 0.19 -19.67 7.37
CA SER A 576 -1.24 -19.94 7.53
C SER A 576 -1.66 -20.91 6.42
N LYS A 577 -2.19 -22.09 6.81
CA LYS A 577 -2.71 -23.10 5.88
C LYS A 577 -3.98 -22.60 5.19
#